data_eec18310fe025f092fb7ebfc7dee70a2
#
_entry.id   eec18310fe025f092fb7ebfc7dee70a2
#
_cell.length_a   1.000
_cell.length_b   1.000
_cell.length_c   1.000
_cell.angle_alpha   90.00
_cell.angle_beta   90.00
_cell.angle_gamma   90.00
#
_symmetry.space_group_name_H-M   'P 1'
#
loop_
_entity.id
_entity.type
_entity.pdbx_description
1 polymer ?
#
loop_
_entity_poly.entity_id
_entity_poly.type
_entity_poly.pdbx_seq_one_letter_code
_entity_poly.pdbx_strand_id
1 'polypeptide(L)'
;MIHDQKHLKFTAQPNDDMYWERVNRSLGWLGNTEAEQHQRQEKLKNATVGIAGTGGIGGQLAQRLVRLGVRNLKLADPDTFDISNMNRQMGADLSHIGQNKAEVVAEMTYSLNKDVNIAVYPEGITSNTAADFVEDCDYILDQMDFYEVDNRYALHRAFRKSPTAKFILKVPTVAHGTYISRNVNLN
;
A
#
# COMPACT_ATOMS: atom_id res chain seq x y z
N MET A 1 -7.83 1.52 11.47
CA MET A 1 -7.92 2.99 11.23
C MET A 1 -6.51 3.55 11.43
N ILE A 2 -6.02 4.39 10.54
CA ILE A 2 -4.68 4.97 10.68
C ILE A 2 -4.69 5.97 11.83
N HIS A 3 -3.91 5.73 12.89
CA HIS A 3 -3.75 6.62 14.04
C HIS A 3 -2.63 7.65 13.85
N ASP A 4 -1.77 7.43 12.86
CA ASP A 4 -0.64 8.31 12.53
C ASP A 4 -1.12 9.61 11.87
N GLN A 5 -1.39 10.63 12.69
CA GLN A 5 -1.81 11.95 12.22
C GLN A 5 -0.67 12.74 11.54
N LYS A 6 0.58 12.41 11.85
CA LYS A 6 1.76 13.13 11.33
C LYS A 6 1.95 12.90 9.83
N HIS A 7 1.71 11.68 9.37
CA HIS A 7 1.92 11.27 7.98
C HIS A 7 0.61 11.20 7.18
N LEU A 8 -0.54 11.37 7.81
CA LEU A 8 -1.85 11.34 7.13
C LEU A 8 -1.99 12.54 6.19
N LYS A 9 -1.82 12.30 4.89
CA LYS A 9 -1.91 13.34 3.84
C LYS A 9 -3.32 13.48 3.26
N PHE A 10 -4.05 12.38 3.13
CA PHE A 10 -5.40 12.36 2.59
C PHE A 10 -6.35 11.67 3.56
N THR A 11 -7.49 12.30 3.81
CA THR A 11 -8.56 11.76 4.66
C THR A 11 -9.74 11.32 3.80
N ALA A 12 -10.24 10.12 4.06
CA ALA A 12 -11.39 9.57 3.37
C ALA A 12 -12.62 10.48 3.49
N GLN A 13 -13.36 10.60 2.39
CA GLN A 13 -14.70 11.18 2.33
C GLN A 13 -15.69 10.01 2.13
N PRO A 14 -16.19 9.38 3.22
CA PRO A 14 -16.96 8.16 3.12
C PRO A 14 -18.30 8.37 2.39
N ASN A 15 -18.60 7.45 1.48
CA ASN A 15 -19.90 7.31 0.84
C ASN A 15 -20.18 5.80 0.68
N ASP A 16 -20.99 5.24 1.56
CA ASP A 16 -21.19 3.79 1.61
C ASP A 16 -22.01 3.27 0.42
N ASP A 17 -22.95 4.04 -0.13
CA ASP A 17 -23.69 3.62 -1.33
C ASP A 17 -22.73 3.49 -2.51
N MET A 18 -21.92 4.50 -2.77
CA MET A 18 -20.88 4.47 -3.79
C MET A 18 -19.84 3.36 -3.53
N TYR A 19 -19.51 3.12 -2.27
CA TYR A 19 -18.57 2.05 -1.91
C TYR A 19 -19.09 0.68 -2.36
N TRP A 20 -20.30 0.31 -1.94
CA TRP A 20 -20.89 -0.99 -2.25
C TRP A 20 -21.20 -1.16 -3.74
N GLU A 21 -21.63 -0.11 -4.43
CA GLU A 21 -21.80 -0.14 -5.88
C GLU A 21 -20.47 -0.41 -6.59
N ARG A 22 -19.40 0.28 -6.17
CA ARG A 22 -18.05 0.14 -6.75
C ARG A 22 -17.48 -1.28 -6.62
N VAL A 23 -17.68 -1.96 -5.50
CA VAL A 23 -17.12 -3.29 -5.25
C VAL A 23 -18.05 -4.43 -5.66
N ASN A 24 -19.28 -4.13 -6.06
CA ASN A 24 -20.33 -5.12 -6.32
C ASN A 24 -19.87 -6.27 -7.22
N ARG A 25 -19.20 -5.96 -8.34
CA ARG A 25 -18.77 -6.98 -9.32
C ARG A 25 -17.66 -7.90 -8.81
N SER A 26 -16.99 -7.55 -7.74
CA SER A 26 -15.92 -8.38 -7.13
C SER A 26 -16.41 -9.22 -5.95
N LEU A 27 -17.60 -8.97 -5.41
CA LEU A 27 -18.11 -9.67 -4.23
C LEU A 27 -18.20 -11.18 -4.42
N GLY A 28 -18.62 -11.63 -5.61
CA GLY A 28 -18.74 -13.06 -5.91
C GLY A 28 -17.46 -13.88 -5.79
N TRP A 29 -16.29 -13.22 -5.86
CA TRP A 29 -14.98 -13.87 -5.65
C TRP A 29 -14.62 -14.06 -4.18
N LEU A 30 -15.34 -13.39 -3.27
CA LEU A 30 -15.02 -13.35 -1.85
C LEU A 30 -15.71 -14.42 -1.04
N GLY A 31 -16.74 -15.09 -1.56
CA GLY A 31 -17.45 -16.13 -0.83
C GLY A 31 -18.57 -16.76 -1.63
N ASN A 32 -19.11 -17.86 -1.07
CA ASN A 32 -20.19 -18.63 -1.71
C ASN A 32 -21.59 -18.11 -1.35
N THR A 33 -21.71 -17.35 -0.26
CA THR A 33 -22.94 -16.73 0.19
C THR A 33 -22.81 -15.23 0.27
N GLU A 34 -23.91 -14.51 0.15
CA GLU A 34 -23.96 -13.05 0.25
C GLU A 34 -23.39 -12.55 1.60
N ALA A 35 -23.71 -13.25 2.68
CA ALA A 35 -23.19 -12.94 4.02
C ALA A 35 -21.66 -13.07 4.10
N GLU A 36 -21.10 -14.14 3.54
CA GLU A 36 -19.64 -14.31 3.47
C GLU A 36 -18.97 -13.24 2.61
N GLN A 37 -19.56 -12.90 1.48
CA GLN A 37 -19.06 -11.87 0.56
C GLN A 37 -18.98 -10.52 1.26
N HIS A 38 -20.07 -10.10 1.91
CA HIS A 38 -20.12 -8.86 2.67
C HIS A 38 -19.14 -8.86 3.84
N GLN A 39 -19.08 -9.92 4.62
CA GLN A 39 -18.13 -10.03 5.75
C GLN A 39 -16.67 -9.89 5.31
N ARG A 40 -16.30 -10.53 4.20
CA ARG A 40 -14.92 -10.48 3.68
C ARG A 40 -14.61 -9.12 3.05
N GLN A 41 -15.60 -8.50 2.39
CA GLN A 41 -15.45 -7.14 1.87
C GLN A 41 -15.28 -6.12 2.99
N GLU A 42 -16.03 -6.25 4.10
CA GLU A 42 -15.84 -5.40 5.29
C GLU A 42 -14.42 -5.56 5.90
N LYS A 43 -13.85 -6.77 5.88
CA LYS A 43 -12.45 -6.96 6.29
C LYS A 43 -11.47 -6.23 5.38
N LEU A 44 -11.68 -6.23 4.06
CA LEU A 44 -10.87 -5.47 3.10
C LEU A 44 -11.03 -3.95 3.32
N LYS A 45 -12.27 -3.50 3.50
CA LYS A 45 -12.61 -2.09 3.76
C LYS A 45 -11.85 -1.52 4.96
N ASN A 46 -11.77 -2.30 6.03
CA ASN A 46 -11.17 -1.89 7.30
C ASN A 46 -9.67 -2.19 7.42
N ALA A 47 -9.13 -2.98 6.50
CA ALA A 47 -7.70 -3.31 6.52
C ALA A 47 -6.83 -2.08 6.25
N THR A 48 -5.71 -1.98 6.96
CA THR A 48 -4.64 -1.03 6.68
C THR A 48 -3.49 -1.75 5.97
N VAL A 49 -3.15 -1.26 4.77
CA VAL A 49 -2.07 -1.85 3.95
C VAL A 49 -0.94 -0.86 3.78
N GLY A 50 0.25 -1.24 4.25
CA GLY A 50 1.49 -0.51 4.03
C GLY A 50 2.18 -0.97 2.74
N ILE A 51 2.58 -0.04 1.88
CA ILE A 51 3.35 -0.31 0.65
C ILE A 51 4.67 0.44 0.75
N ALA A 52 5.76 -0.31 0.93
CA ALA A 52 7.12 0.20 0.94
C ALA A 52 7.73 0.05 -0.46
N GLY A 53 7.93 1.18 -1.14
CA GLY A 53 8.28 1.27 -2.55
C GLY A 53 7.04 1.47 -3.43
N THR A 54 6.94 2.64 -4.09
CA THR A 54 5.79 3.02 -4.93
C THR A 54 6.16 3.14 -6.42
N GLY A 55 7.19 2.42 -6.85
CA GLY A 55 7.62 2.34 -8.24
C GLY A 55 6.67 1.51 -9.12
N GLY A 56 7.23 0.72 -10.05
CA GLY A 56 6.49 -0.01 -11.09
C GLY A 56 5.43 -0.99 -10.56
N ILE A 57 5.71 -1.68 -9.45
CA ILE A 57 4.76 -2.62 -8.83
C ILE A 57 3.93 -1.92 -7.75
N GLY A 58 4.58 -1.26 -6.78
CA GLY A 58 3.90 -0.70 -5.62
C GLY A 58 2.91 0.40 -5.97
N GLY A 59 3.24 1.29 -6.92
CA GLY A 59 2.33 2.32 -7.37
C GLY A 59 1.05 1.77 -8.00
N GLN A 60 1.17 0.69 -8.79
CA GLN A 60 0.00 0.01 -9.35
C GLN A 60 -0.83 -0.71 -8.28
N LEU A 61 -0.15 -1.34 -7.29
CA LEU A 61 -0.83 -2.04 -6.20
C LEU A 61 -1.67 -1.08 -5.34
N ALA A 62 -1.18 0.14 -5.06
CA ALA A 62 -1.93 1.14 -4.32
C ALA A 62 -3.30 1.42 -4.96
N GLN A 63 -3.31 1.70 -6.26
CA GLN A 63 -4.56 1.95 -6.98
C GLN A 63 -5.47 0.71 -7.06
N ARG A 64 -4.89 -0.48 -7.27
CA ARG A 64 -5.67 -1.72 -7.34
C ARG A 64 -6.34 -2.06 -6.00
N LEU A 65 -5.63 -1.88 -4.89
CA LEU A 65 -6.18 -2.12 -3.56
C LEU A 65 -7.37 -1.20 -3.25
N VAL A 66 -7.27 0.09 -3.58
CA VAL A 66 -8.40 1.03 -3.43
C VAL A 66 -9.56 0.64 -4.32
N ARG A 67 -9.33 0.21 -5.57
CA ARG A 67 -10.38 -0.29 -6.47
C ARG A 67 -11.07 -1.54 -5.90
N LEU A 68 -10.34 -2.42 -5.19
CA LEU A 68 -10.89 -3.59 -4.50
C LEU A 68 -11.59 -3.26 -3.17
N GLY A 69 -11.50 -2.01 -2.71
CA GLY A 69 -12.25 -1.55 -1.54
C GLY A 69 -11.43 -1.30 -0.28
N VAL A 70 -10.09 -1.40 -0.31
CA VAL A 70 -9.24 -1.00 0.81
C VAL A 70 -9.38 0.51 1.05
N ARG A 71 -9.61 0.91 2.31
CA ARG A 71 -9.80 2.32 2.70
C ARG A 71 -8.63 2.92 3.49
N ASN A 72 -7.59 2.14 3.82
CA ASN A 72 -6.46 2.69 4.58
C ASN A 72 -5.14 2.22 3.95
N LEU A 73 -4.34 3.17 3.50
CA LEU A 73 -3.02 2.92 2.90
C LEU A 73 -1.94 3.72 3.62
N LYS A 74 -0.76 3.14 3.74
CA LYS A 74 0.49 3.84 4.04
C LYS A 74 1.45 3.63 2.86
N LEU A 75 1.97 4.72 2.30
CA LEU A 75 2.84 4.68 1.12
C LEU A 75 4.19 5.28 1.48
N ALA A 76 5.28 4.56 1.18
CA ALA A 76 6.64 5.00 1.48
C ALA A 76 7.54 4.84 0.26
N ASP A 77 8.20 5.93 -0.16
CA ASP A 77 9.19 5.91 -1.23
C ASP A 77 10.06 7.19 -1.16
N PRO A 78 11.39 7.10 -1.04
CA PRO A 78 12.24 8.28 -0.97
C PRO A 78 12.57 8.89 -2.34
N ASP A 79 12.32 8.15 -3.43
CA ASP A 79 12.72 8.56 -4.76
C ASP A 79 11.79 9.62 -5.36
N THR A 80 12.30 10.29 -6.37
CA THR A 80 11.53 11.14 -7.30
C THR A 80 11.33 10.44 -8.64
N PHE A 81 10.30 10.83 -9.38
CA PHE A 81 10.12 10.34 -10.75
C PHE A 81 11.16 10.91 -11.70
N ASP A 82 11.69 10.04 -12.56
CA ASP A 82 12.62 10.35 -13.63
C ASP A 82 12.03 9.91 -14.98
N ILE A 83 12.50 10.51 -16.08
CA ILE A 83 12.05 10.17 -17.45
C ILE A 83 12.21 8.68 -17.74
N SER A 84 13.28 8.06 -17.24
CA SER A 84 13.53 6.62 -17.41
C SER A 84 12.50 5.73 -16.72
N ASN A 85 11.69 6.28 -15.81
CA ASN A 85 10.64 5.55 -15.13
C ASN A 85 9.34 5.42 -15.96
N MET A 86 9.15 6.27 -16.98
CA MET A 86 7.94 6.36 -17.81
C MET A 86 7.62 5.04 -18.53
N ASN A 87 8.61 4.19 -18.74
CA ASN A 87 8.42 2.90 -19.41
C ASN A 87 7.64 1.85 -18.59
N ARG A 88 7.53 2.02 -17.24
CA ARG A 88 6.94 1.00 -16.36
C ARG A 88 6.27 1.52 -15.10
N GLN A 89 6.50 2.77 -14.68
CA GLN A 89 5.94 3.36 -13.46
C GLN A 89 4.77 4.28 -13.82
N MET A 90 3.58 3.93 -13.38
CA MET A 90 2.32 4.56 -13.80
C MET A 90 2.21 6.04 -13.39
N GLY A 91 2.90 6.46 -12.32
CA GLY A 91 2.96 7.87 -11.88
C GLY A 91 3.98 8.71 -12.64
N ALA A 92 4.84 8.09 -13.46
CA ALA A 92 5.87 8.79 -14.22
C ALA A 92 5.29 9.34 -15.53
N ASP A 93 4.93 10.61 -15.54
CA ASP A 93 4.57 11.38 -16.70
C ASP A 93 5.30 12.75 -16.68
N LEU A 94 5.16 13.54 -17.74
CA LEU A 94 5.87 14.82 -17.88
C LEU A 94 5.54 15.81 -16.76
N SER A 95 4.35 15.74 -16.17
CA SER A 95 3.94 16.65 -15.08
C SER A 95 4.51 16.26 -13.73
N HIS A 96 4.93 15.00 -13.56
CA HIS A 96 5.39 14.47 -12.27
C HIS A 96 6.92 14.29 -12.19
N ILE A 97 7.68 14.56 -13.27
CA ILE A 97 9.14 14.44 -13.24
C ILE A 97 9.73 15.35 -12.16
N GLY A 98 10.60 14.78 -11.31
CA GLY A 98 11.21 15.44 -10.17
C GLY A 98 10.37 15.45 -8.89
N GLN A 99 9.11 15.03 -8.94
CA GLN A 99 8.23 14.93 -7.77
C GLN A 99 8.43 13.59 -7.04
N ASN A 100 8.22 13.59 -5.71
CA ASN A 100 8.35 12.37 -4.89
C ASN A 100 7.32 11.30 -5.30
N LYS A 101 7.79 10.05 -5.45
CA LYS A 101 6.96 8.94 -5.94
C LYS A 101 5.80 8.61 -5.01
N ALA A 102 6.02 8.57 -3.69
CA ALA A 102 4.96 8.25 -2.73
C ALA A 102 3.87 9.31 -2.72
N GLU A 103 4.24 10.59 -2.84
CA GLU A 103 3.30 11.71 -2.87
C GLU A 103 2.43 11.69 -4.12
N VAL A 104 3.03 11.54 -5.29
CA VAL A 104 2.30 11.46 -6.58
C VAL A 104 1.36 10.25 -6.60
N VAL A 105 1.85 9.07 -6.20
CA VAL A 105 1.03 7.86 -6.16
C VAL A 105 -0.13 8.01 -5.18
N ALA A 106 0.08 8.69 -4.04
CA ALA A 106 -0.99 8.96 -3.07
C ALA A 106 -2.07 9.86 -3.68
N GLU A 107 -1.69 10.94 -4.36
CA GLU A 107 -2.62 11.86 -5.02
C GLU A 107 -3.42 11.17 -6.12
N MET A 108 -2.76 10.43 -7.01
CA MET A 108 -3.41 9.64 -8.05
C MET A 108 -4.38 8.59 -7.47
N THR A 109 -3.99 7.95 -6.36
CA THR A 109 -4.81 6.93 -5.71
C THR A 109 -6.01 7.56 -5.01
N TYR A 110 -5.83 8.68 -4.33
CA TYR A 110 -6.92 9.42 -3.69
C TYR A 110 -7.94 9.94 -4.69
N SER A 111 -7.48 10.41 -5.85
CA SER A 111 -8.34 10.96 -6.90
C SER A 111 -9.33 9.94 -7.49
N LEU A 112 -9.11 8.64 -7.31
CA LEU A 112 -9.99 7.58 -7.83
C LEU A 112 -11.42 7.68 -7.27
N ASN A 113 -11.56 7.95 -5.97
CA ASN A 113 -12.87 7.94 -5.32
C ASN A 113 -12.96 8.81 -4.05
N LYS A 114 -11.84 9.40 -3.60
CA LYS A 114 -11.70 10.17 -2.36
C LYS A 114 -12.14 9.44 -1.08
N ASP A 115 -12.42 8.13 -1.16
CA ASP A 115 -12.91 7.30 -0.07
C ASP A 115 -11.78 6.41 0.47
N VAL A 116 -10.62 7.01 0.73
CA VAL A 116 -9.43 6.34 1.26
C VAL A 116 -8.61 7.28 2.13
N ASN A 117 -8.15 6.79 3.28
CA ASN A 117 -7.14 7.45 4.11
C ASN A 117 -5.75 7.04 3.59
N ILE A 118 -4.87 8.01 3.34
CA ILE A 118 -3.51 7.72 2.89
C ILE A 118 -2.51 8.48 3.73
N ALA A 119 -1.68 7.74 4.47
CA ALA A 119 -0.47 8.26 5.11
C ALA A 119 0.72 8.14 4.14
N VAL A 120 1.55 9.17 4.05
CA VAL A 120 2.66 9.26 3.12
C VAL A 120 3.97 9.46 3.85
N TYR A 121 4.95 8.65 3.52
CA TYR A 121 6.31 8.68 4.04
C TYR A 121 7.28 9.01 2.89
N PRO A 122 7.45 10.30 2.56
CA PRO A 122 8.27 10.72 1.41
C PRO A 122 9.77 10.47 1.64
N GLU A 123 10.20 10.30 2.88
CA GLU A 123 11.56 9.89 3.24
C GLU A 123 11.80 8.38 3.09
N GLY A 124 10.76 7.61 2.73
CA GLY A 124 10.83 6.16 2.59
C GLY A 124 10.92 5.41 3.91
N ILE A 125 11.32 4.14 3.82
CA ILE A 125 11.59 3.29 4.98
C ILE A 125 13.03 3.49 5.43
N THR A 126 13.20 3.89 6.68
CA THR A 126 14.47 4.03 7.37
C THR A 126 14.39 3.39 8.76
N SER A 127 15.51 3.36 9.50
CA SER A 127 15.50 2.93 10.91
C SER A 127 14.56 3.78 11.79
N ASN A 128 14.32 5.04 11.40
CA ASN A 128 13.51 5.98 12.16
C ASN A 128 12.01 5.92 11.79
N THR A 129 11.69 5.56 10.53
CA THR A 129 10.31 5.54 10.04
C THR A 129 9.66 4.16 10.06
N ALA A 130 10.48 3.09 10.09
CA ALA A 130 9.99 1.72 9.95
C ALA A 130 8.96 1.32 11.04
N ALA A 131 9.15 1.76 12.29
CA ALA A 131 8.24 1.44 13.39
C ALA A 131 6.88 2.11 13.18
N ASP A 132 6.86 3.42 12.92
CA ASP A 132 5.64 4.21 12.68
C ASP A 132 4.91 3.74 11.41
N PHE A 133 5.68 3.36 10.38
CA PHE A 133 5.10 2.84 9.14
C PHE A 133 4.36 1.52 9.36
N VAL A 134 4.93 0.62 10.17
CA VAL A 134 4.35 -0.70 10.45
C VAL A 134 3.18 -0.63 11.44
N GLU A 135 3.18 0.36 12.33
CA GLU A 135 2.12 0.56 13.31
C GLU A 135 0.75 0.60 12.62
N ASP A 136 -0.25 -0.05 13.20
CA ASP A 136 -1.62 -0.19 12.66
C ASP A 136 -1.75 -0.91 11.30
N CYS A 137 -0.68 -1.33 10.66
CA CYS A 137 -0.78 -2.12 9.45
C CYS A 137 -1.29 -3.54 9.76
N ASP A 138 -2.24 -4.03 8.95
CA ASP A 138 -2.60 -5.45 8.88
C ASP A 138 -1.69 -6.20 7.92
N TYR A 139 -1.37 -5.57 6.80
CA TYR A 139 -0.57 -6.15 5.72
C TYR A 139 0.50 -5.18 5.26
N ILE A 140 1.68 -5.71 4.94
CA ILE A 140 2.79 -4.93 4.40
C ILE A 140 3.24 -5.53 3.08
N LEU A 141 3.36 -4.68 2.06
CA LEU A 141 3.91 -5.03 0.76
C LEU A 141 5.30 -4.41 0.63
N ASP A 142 6.34 -5.23 0.74
CA ASP A 142 7.72 -4.83 0.51
C ASP A 142 8.01 -4.84 -0.99
N GLN A 143 7.96 -3.67 -1.60
CA GLN A 143 8.24 -3.45 -3.02
C GLN A 143 9.51 -2.61 -3.23
N MET A 144 10.33 -2.47 -2.17
CA MET A 144 11.63 -1.81 -2.26
C MET A 144 12.58 -2.61 -3.16
N ASP A 145 13.49 -1.91 -3.80
CA ASP A 145 14.51 -2.51 -4.66
C ASP A 145 15.40 -3.49 -3.88
N PHE A 146 15.95 -4.49 -4.57
CA PHE A 146 16.66 -5.59 -3.90
C PHE A 146 17.94 -5.13 -3.17
N TYR A 147 18.54 -4.03 -3.58
CA TYR A 147 19.74 -3.46 -2.96
C TYR A 147 19.46 -2.62 -1.71
N GLU A 148 18.19 -2.29 -1.42
CA GLU A 148 17.76 -1.57 -0.21
C GLU A 148 17.80 -2.47 1.03
N VAL A 149 18.98 -3.06 1.34
CA VAL A 149 19.12 -4.13 2.32
C VAL A 149 18.87 -3.64 3.74
N ASP A 150 19.50 -2.53 4.16
CA ASP A 150 19.39 -2.03 5.54
C ASP A 150 17.98 -1.54 5.87
N ASN A 151 17.35 -0.83 4.94
CA ASN A 151 15.98 -0.34 5.07
C ASN A 151 14.98 -1.50 5.11
N ARG A 152 15.21 -2.53 4.32
CA ARG A 152 14.41 -3.77 4.38
C ARG A 152 14.57 -4.48 5.71
N TYR A 153 15.79 -4.58 6.25
CA TYR A 153 16.00 -5.15 7.59
C TYR A 153 15.30 -4.33 8.68
N ALA A 154 15.28 -3.00 8.56
CA ALA A 154 14.53 -2.14 9.48
C ALA A 154 13.03 -2.45 9.43
N LEU A 155 12.44 -2.49 8.21
CA LEU A 155 11.03 -2.82 7.98
C LEU A 155 10.66 -4.20 8.56
N HIS A 156 11.45 -5.24 8.23
CA HIS A 156 11.17 -6.60 8.68
C HIS A 156 11.38 -6.79 10.19
N ARG A 157 12.29 -6.03 10.83
CA ARG A 157 12.43 -6.01 12.30
C ARG A 157 11.24 -5.34 12.97
N ALA A 158 10.76 -4.21 12.41
CA ALA A 158 9.57 -3.53 12.90
C ALA A 158 8.33 -4.43 12.76
N PHE A 159 8.17 -5.09 11.60
CA PHE A 159 7.10 -6.07 11.39
C PHE A 159 7.08 -7.18 12.44
N ARG A 160 8.23 -7.80 12.75
CA ARG A 160 8.29 -8.86 13.77
C ARG A 160 7.96 -8.40 15.19
N LYS A 161 8.05 -7.11 15.46
CA LYS A 161 7.68 -6.52 16.76
C LYS A 161 6.25 -5.98 16.79
N SER A 162 5.60 -5.88 15.64
CA SER A 162 4.24 -5.35 15.55
C SER A 162 3.22 -6.34 16.11
N PRO A 163 2.30 -5.89 16.97
CA PRO A 163 1.20 -6.73 17.45
C PRO A 163 0.06 -6.84 16.42
N THR A 164 0.00 -5.96 15.43
CA THR A 164 -1.12 -5.84 14.48
C THR A 164 -0.81 -6.44 13.11
N ALA A 165 0.42 -6.30 12.62
CA ALA A 165 0.80 -6.73 11.28
C ALA A 165 0.82 -8.26 11.14
N LYS A 166 -0.04 -8.76 10.24
CA LYS A 166 -0.28 -10.20 10.04
C LYS A 166 0.65 -10.80 8.99
N PHE A 167 0.95 -10.04 7.94
CA PHE A 167 1.77 -10.50 6.82
C PHE A 167 2.68 -9.39 6.32
N ILE A 168 3.90 -9.78 5.94
CA ILE A 168 4.74 -9.01 5.04
C ILE A 168 4.97 -9.84 3.78
N LEU A 169 4.67 -9.26 2.63
CA LEU A 169 4.82 -9.89 1.33
C LEU A 169 5.85 -9.13 0.51
N LYS A 170 6.89 -9.83 0.07
CA LYS A 170 7.82 -9.33 -0.93
C LYS A 170 7.59 -10.06 -2.25
N VAL A 171 7.48 -9.29 -3.32
CA VAL A 171 7.51 -9.78 -4.71
C VAL A 171 8.78 -9.22 -5.35
N PRO A 172 9.93 -9.88 -5.20
CA PRO A 172 11.14 -9.42 -5.86
C PRO A 172 10.97 -9.61 -7.37
N THR A 173 11.11 -8.53 -8.11
CA THR A 173 11.25 -8.59 -9.57
C THR A 173 12.73 -8.82 -9.88
N VAL A 174 13.10 -10.05 -10.14
CA VAL A 174 14.41 -10.38 -10.73
C VAL A 174 14.17 -10.61 -12.23
N ALA A 175 15.14 -10.26 -13.05
CA ALA A 175 15.03 -10.29 -14.51
C ALA A 175 14.55 -11.65 -15.09
N HIS A 176 14.54 -12.71 -14.31
CA HIS A 176 14.18 -14.07 -14.73
C HIS A 176 13.27 -14.83 -13.75
N GLY A 177 12.54 -14.17 -12.86
CA GLY A 177 11.58 -14.85 -11.99
C GLY A 177 10.96 -13.96 -10.92
N THR A 178 9.76 -14.33 -10.51
CA THR A 178 9.07 -13.70 -9.37
C THR A 178 9.17 -14.66 -8.18
N TYR A 179 9.79 -14.22 -7.09
CA TYR A 179 9.82 -14.97 -5.85
C TYR A 179 8.79 -14.37 -4.87
N ILE A 180 7.94 -15.21 -4.32
CA ILE A 180 7.01 -14.84 -3.25
C ILE A 180 7.59 -15.39 -1.95
N SER A 181 8.05 -14.53 -1.06
CA SER A 181 8.39 -14.92 0.30
C SER A 181 7.27 -14.50 1.25
N ARG A 182 6.79 -15.44 2.04
CA ARG A 182 5.78 -15.21 3.08
C ARG A 182 6.46 -15.30 4.44
N ASN A 183 6.51 -14.16 5.15
CA ASN A 183 6.85 -14.18 6.57
C ASN A 183 5.53 -14.08 7.35
N VAL A 184 5.23 -15.11 8.12
CA VAL A 184 4.09 -15.12 9.04
C VAL A 184 4.63 -14.79 10.42
N ASN A 185 4.01 -13.82 11.09
CA ASN A 185 4.29 -13.60 12.50
C ASN A 185 3.61 -14.75 13.28
N LEU A 186 4.41 -15.74 13.70
CA LEU A 186 3.94 -16.86 14.53
C LEU A 186 4.03 -16.38 15.98
N ASN A 187 2.95 -15.85 16.52
CA ASN A 187 2.75 -15.74 17.97
C ASN A 187 2.15 -17.03 18.50
#